data_cca6b6986b7d457e5032abf9fe478e8a
#
_entry.id   cca6b6986b7d457e5032abf9fe478e8a
#
_cell.length_a   1.000
_cell.length_b   1.000
_cell.length_c   1.000
_cell.angle_alpha   90.00
_cell.angle_beta   90.00
_cell.angle_gamma   90.00
#
_symmetry.space_group_name_H-M   'P 1'
#
loop_
_entity.id
_entity.type
_entity.pdbx_description
1 polymer ?
#
loop_
_entity_poly.entity_id
_entity_poly.type
_entity_poly.pdbx_seq_one_letter_code
_entity_poly.pdbx_strand_id
1 'polypeptide(L)'
;MKISLIDISQVCNYYVATAYVLINCELGSEESIIQQLKNIDSVIEVHGTFGAYDILVKVESSAVETLREIITWKIRKIDQIRSTLTLMGVEGQT
;
A
#
# COMPACT_ATOMS: atom_id res chain seq x y z
N MET A 1 3.92 25.78 -24.86
CA MET A 1 4.41 25.92 -23.92
C MET A 1 3.64 25.57 -22.78
N LYS A 2 2.54 26.12 -22.52
CA LYS A 2 1.81 25.74 -21.48
C LYS A 2 1.42 24.34 -21.58
N ILE A 3 1.32 23.82 -22.72
CA ILE A 3 1.01 22.44 -22.91
C ILE A 3 2.05 21.58 -22.27
N SER A 4 3.31 21.92 -22.40
CA SER A 4 4.31 21.06 -21.84
C SER A 4 4.27 21.05 -20.33
N LEU A 5 3.89 22.14 -19.69
CA LEU A 5 3.76 22.14 -18.26
C LEU A 5 2.65 21.21 -17.81
N ILE A 6 1.54 21.24 -18.50
CA ILE A 6 0.44 20.39 -18.15
C ILE A 6 0.84 18.95 -18.36
N ASP A 7 1.54 18.69 -19.44
CA ASP A 7 1.95 17.32 -19.72
C ASP A 7 2.88 16.79 -18.67
N ILE A 8 3.76 17.62 -18.17
CA ILE A 8 4.69 17.21 -17.15
C ILE A 8 3.95 16.82 -15.89
N SER A 9 2.95 17.58 -15.53
CA SER A 9 2.15 17.24 -14.37
C SER A 9 1.50 15.89 -14.52
N GLN A 10 0.95 15.64 -15.69
CA GLN A 10 0.30 14.38 -15.91
C GLN A 10 1.27 13.23 -15.94
N VAL A 11 2.43 13.47 -16.48
CA VAL A 11 3.44 12.43 -16.51
C VAL A 11 3.83 12.03 -15.10
N CYS A 12 3.95 13.00 -14.20
CA CYS A 12 4.26 12.68 -12.82
C CYS A 12 3.19 11.80 -12.20
N ASN A 13 1.95 12.01 -12.60
CA ASN A 13 0.88 11.20 -12.06
C ASN A 13 0.90 9.77 -12.58
N TYR A 14 1.54 9.56 -13.72
CA TYR A 14 1.62 8.22 -14.26
C TYR A 14 2.63 7.37 -13.52
N TYR A 15 3.53 7.99 -12.81
CA TYR A 15 4.56 7.25 -12.11
C TYR A 15 4.20 7.06 -10.67
N VAL A 16 3.11 6.32 -10.47
CA VAL A 16 2.68 5.96 -9.15
C VAL A 16 3.00 4.49 -8.97
N ALA A 17 3.83 4.18 -8.01
CA ALA A 17 4.12 2.81 -7.66
C ALA A 17 3.02 2.31 -6.76
N THR A 18 2.54 1.12 -7.02
CA THR A 18 1.44 0.53 -6.25
C THR A 18 1.85 -0.83 -5.73
N ALA A 19 1.48 -1.11 -4.49
CA ALA A 19 1.69 -2.42 -3.91
C ALA A 19 0.43 -2.86 -3.21
N TYR A 20 0.20 -4.16 -3.19
CA TYR A 20 -0.87 -4.77 -2.42
C TYR A 20 -0.20 -5.60 -1.33
N VAL A 21 -0.60 -5.38 -0.09
CA VAL A 21 -0.04 -6.10 1.04
C VAL A 21 -1.13 -6.96 1.63
N LEU A 22 -0.90 -8.26 1.65
CA LEU A 22 -1.83 -9.21 2.24
C LEU A 22 -1.31 -9.52 3.63
N ILE A 23 -2.18 -9.39 4.62
CA ILE A 23 -1.78 -9.44 6.02
C ILE A 23 -2.53 -10.54 6.75
N ASN A 24 -1.78 -11.33 7.51
CA ASN A 24 -2.36 -12.22 8.51
C ASN A 24 -2.05 -11.65 9.88
N CYS A 25 -3.04 -11.65 10.75
CA CYS A 25 -2.88 -11.04 12.06
C CYS A 25 -3.46 -11.94 13.14
N GLU A 26 -3.21 -11.55 14.40
CA GLU A 26 -3.75 -12.27 15.53
C GLU A 26 -5.26 -12.16 15.55
N LEU A 27 -5.90 -13.23 15.98
CA LEU A 27 -7.35 -13.27 16.05
C LEU A 27 -7.86 -12.14 16.93
N GLY A 28 -8.83 -11.40 16.44
CA GLY A 28 -9.42 -10.32 17.19
C GLY A 28 -8.72 -8.98 17.06
N SER A 29 -7.60 -8.93 16.34
CA SER A 29 -6.86 -7.67 16.19
C SER A 29 -7.15 -6.96 14.87
N GLU A 30 -8.00 -7.53 14.03
CA GLU A 30 -8.22 -7.00 12.68
C GLU A 30 -8.65 -5.53 12.69
N GLU A 31 -9.60 -5.20 13.54
CA GLU A 31 -10.14 -3.86 13.53
C GLU A 31 -9.10 -2.82 13.96
N SER A 32 -8.32 -3.16 14.97
CA SER A 32 -7.27 -2.25 15.44
C SER A 32 -6.23 -2.03 14.35
N ILE A 33 -5.84 -3.10 13.67
CA ILE A 33 -4.84 -2.99 12.61
C ILE A 33 -5.40 -2.18 11.45
N ILE A 34 -6.65 -2.39 11.07
CA ILE A 34 -7.27 -1.62 10.00
C ILE A 34 -7.25 -0.14 10.33
N GLN A 35 -7.56 0.23 11.58
CA GLN A 35 -7.54 1.63 11.97
C GLN A 35 -6.15 2.22 11.88
N GLN A 36 -5.14 1.48 12.30
CA GLN A 36 -3.76 1.95 12.21
C GLN A 36 -3.33 2.11 10.76
N LEU A 37 -3.73 1.18 9.90
CA LEU A 37 -3.39 1.27 8.48
C LEU A 37 -4.01 2.48 7.83
N LYS A 38 -5.24 2.80 8.20
CA LYS A 38 -5.93 3.95 7.62
C LYS A 38 -5.27 5.28 7.98
N ASN A 39 -4.46 5.29 9.02
CA ASN A 39 -3.75 6.50 9.41
C ASN A 39 -2.46 6.72 8.65
N ILE A 40 -2.07 5.78 7.80
CA ILE A 40 -0.86 5.93 6.99
C ILE A 40 -1.27 6.60 5.68
N ASP A 41 -0.66 7.73 5.38
CA ASP A 41 -1.06 8.54 4.23
C ASP A 41 -1.01 7.79 2.91
N SER A 42 -0.03 6.93 2.75
CA SER A 42 0.14 6.22 1.49
C SER A 42 -0.80 5.04 1.31
N VAL A 43 -1.56 4.71 2.34
CA VAL A 43 -2.54 3.63 2.25
C VAL A 43 -3.79 4.17 1.59
N ILE A 44 -4.17 3.57 0.47
CA ILE A 44 -5.29 4.03 -0.34
C ILE A 44 -6.56 3.27 0.02
N GLU A 45 -6.43 1.96 0.24
CA GLU A 45 -7.58 1.11 0.53
C GLU A 45 -7.18 0.06 1.55
N VAL A 46 -8.10 -0.27 2.42
CA VAL A 46 -7.91 -1.35 3.39
C VAL A 46 -9.20 -2.15 3.43
N HIS A 47 -9.09 -3.45 3.27
CA HIS A 47 -10.25 -4.33 3.26
C HIS A 47 -9.99 -5.55 4.13
N GLY A 48 -10.98 -5.91 4.95
CA GLY A 48 -10.97 -7.19 5.61
C GLY A 48 -11.33 -8.26 4.58
N THR A 49 -10.73 -9.42 4.68
CA THR A 49 -10.95 -10.47 3.69
C THR A 49 -11.18 -11.81 4.39
N PHE A 50 -11.67 -12.76 3.62
CA PHE A 50 -11.80 -14.15 4.07
C PHE A 50 -10.83 -15.00 3.26
N GLY A 51 -10.31 -16.04 3.87
CA GLY A 51 -9.46 -16.97 3.17
C GLY A 51 -8.08 -17.01 3.79
N ALA A 52 -7.06 -17.11 2.94
CA ALA A 52 -5.70 -17.28 3.42
C ALA A 52 -5.16 -16.06 4.15
N TYR A 53 -5.74 -14.90 3.92
CA TYR A 53 -5.28 -13.65 4.53
C TYR A 53 -6.45 -12.92 5.14
N ASP A 54 -6.16 -12.11 6.15
CA ASP A 54 -7.19 -11.43 6.93
C ASP A 54 -7.46 -10.02 6.43
N ILE A 55 -6.45 -9.36 5.89
CA ILE A 55 -6.56 -7.96 5.48
C ILE A 55 -5.81 -7.75 4.17
N LEU A 56 -6.40 -6.95 3.28
CA LEU A 56 -5.78 -6.53 2.04
C LEU A 56 -5.59 -5.03 2.08
N VAL A 57 -4.37 -4.57 1.80
CA VAL A 57 -4.05 -3.15 1.82
C VAL A 57 -3.48 -2.74 0.47
N LYS A 58 -3.98 -1.63 -0.05
CA LYS A 58 -3.41 -1.04 -1.26
C LYS A 58 -2.61 0.19 -0.86
N VAL A 59 -1.34 0.24 -1.27
CA VAL A 59 -0.43 1.31 -0.92
C VAL A 59 0.11 1.92 -2.20
N GLU A 60 0.19 3.26 -2.25
CA GLU A 60 0.72 3.95 -3.40
C GLU A 60 1.76 4.96 -2.98
N SER A 61 2.75 5.18 -3.83
CA SER A 61 3.77 6.18 -3.59
C SER A 61 4.36 6.60 -4.93
N SER A 62 5.05 7.72 -4.94
CA SER A 62 5.66 8.23 -6.16
C SER A 62 6.93 7.48 -6.54
N ALA A 63 7.47 6.66 -5.64
CA ALA A 63 8.70 5.93 -5.91
C ALA A 63 8.64 4.57 -5.25
N VAL A 64 9.24 3.58 -5.91
CA VAL A 64 9.27 2.22 -5.40
C VAL A 64 10.02 2.15 -4.08
N GLU A 65 11.11 2.90 -3.96
CA GLU A 65 11.89 2.89 -2.72
C GLU A 65 11.07 3.38 -1.54
N THR A 66 10.32 4.45 -1.75
CA THR A 66 9.48 4.99 -0.70
C THR A 66 8.40 3.98 -0.33
N LEU A 67 7.86 3.31 -1.33
CA LEU A 67 6.85 2.31 -1.11
C LEU A 67 7.38 1.18 -0.22
N ARG A 68 8.59 0.71 -0.52
CA ARG A 68 9.21 -0.34 0.28
C ARG A 68 9.43 0.11 1.72
N GLU A 69 9.83 1.36 1.90
CA GLU A 69 10.05 1.89 3.24
C GLU A 69 8.75 1.95 4.03
N ILE A 70 7.68 2.38 3.38
CA ILE A 70 6.40 2.44 4.05
C ILE A 70 5.96 1.06 4.49
N ILE A 71 6.10 0.08 3.62
CA ILE A 71 5.70 -1.27 3.95
C ILE A 71 6.55 -1.83 5.09
N THR A 72 7.85 -1.65 4.99
CA THR A 72 8.78 -2.21 5.97
C THR A 72 8.66 -1.52 7.32
N TRP A 73 8.60 -0.18 7.32
CA TRP A 73 8.74 0.57 8.57
C TRP A 73 7.43 1.02 9.18
N LYS A 74 6.36 1.06 8.40
CA LYS A 74 5.08 1.52 8.92
C LYS A 74 4.05 0.40 8.99
N ILE A 75 4.04 -0.50 8.03
CA ILE A 75 3.04 -1.55 8.03
C ILE A 75 3.51 -2.77 8.79
N ARG A 76 4.67 -3.30 8.44
CA ARG A 76 5.13 -4.55 9.05
C ARG A 76 5.46 -4.41 10.52
N LYS A 77 5.57 -3.18 11.01
CA LYS A 77 5.85 -2.95 12.42
C LYS A 77 4.62 -2.87 13.29
N ILE A 78 3.45 -2.93 12.71
CA ILE A 78 2.23 -2.90 13.49
C ILE A 78 2.15 -4.18 14.32
N ASP A 79 1.88 -4.03 15.60
CA ASP A 79 1.77 -5.16 16.50
C ASP A 79 0.66 -6.09 16.05
N GLN A 80 0.82 -7.36 16.35
CA GLN A 80 -0.19 -8.38 16.11
C GLN A 80 -0.31 -8.77 14.64
N ILE A 81 0.52 -8.23 13.77
CA ILE A 81 0.65 -8.74 12.41
C ILE A 81 1.56 -9.96 12.48
N ARG A 82 1.07 -11.08 11.99
CA ARG A 82 1.81 -12.33 12.03
C ARG A 82 2.66 -12.54 10.80
N SER A 83 2.13 -12.19 9.64
CA SER A 83 2.87 -12.33 8.40
C SER A 83 2.28 -11.42 7.35
N THR A 84 3.10 -11.09 6.36
CA THR A 84 2.66 -10.26 5.25
C THR A 84 3.19 -10.84 3.95
N LEU A 85 2.43 -10.61 2.88
CA LEU A 85 2.87 -10.92 1.53
C LEU A 85 2.65 -9.67 0.70
N THR A 86 3.70 -9.18 0.07
CA THR A 86 3.63 -7.96 -0.70
C THR A 86 3.68 -8.29 -2.18
N LEU A 87 2.72 -7.75 -2.92
CA LEU A 87 2.68 -7.87 -4.37
C LEU A 87 2.89 -6.48 -4.94
N MET A 88 4.01 -6.30 -5.64
CA MET A 88 4.32 -5.01 -6.24
C MET A 88 3.84 -5.00 -7.67
N GLY A 89 3.18 -3.91 -8.06
CA GLY A 89 2.80 -3.75 -9.44
C GLY A 89 4.03 -3.59 -10.32
N VAL A 90 3.94 -4.11 -11.54
CA VAL A 90 5.01 -3.98 -12.50
C VAL A 90 4.59 -2.93 -13.50
N GLU A 91 5.35 -1.87 -13.58
CA GLU A 91 5.03 -0.76 -14.45
C GLU A 91 4.93 -1.23 -15.90
N GLY A 92 3.90 -0.79 -16.58
CA GLY A 92 3.72 -1.16 -17.97
C GLY A 92 3.04 -2.50 -18.18
N GLN A 93 2.64 -3.16 -17.10
CA GLN A 93 2.03 -4.48 -17.21
C GLN A 93 0.54 -4.47 -16.96
N THR A 94 -0.07 -3.36 -16.89
CA THR A 94 -1.51 -3.29 -16.62
C THR A 94 -2.36 -3.28 -17.88
#